data_dcba124d42fa77319c2960846158ec56
#
_entry.id   dcba124d42fa77319c2960846158ec56
#
_cell.length_a   1.000
_cell.length_b   1.000
_cell.length_c   1.000
_cell.angle_alpha   90.00
_cell.angle_beta   90.00
_cell.angle_gamma   90.00
#
_symmetry.space_group_name_H-M   'P 1'
#
loop_
_entity.id
_entity.type
_entity.pdbx_description
1 polymer ?
#
loop_
_entity_poly.entity_id
_entity_poly.type
_entity_poly.pdbx_seq_one_letter_code
_entity_poly.pdbx_strand_id
1 'polypeptide(L)'
;MTKFSVVVAGGGSTFTPGIVLMLLANQDRFPLRALKFYDNDGARQEVIAEACKVILKEKAPDIAFSYTTDPEVAFSDVDFVMAHIRVGKYPMRELDEKIPLRHGVVGQETCGPGGIAYGMRSIGGVLELVDYMEKYSPNAWMLNYSNPAAIVAEATRRLRPNAKILNICDMPIGIESRMAQIVGLQDRKQMRVRYYGLNHFGWWTSIEDLQGNDLMPQLRQYVSKHGYVPPQQDTHTEASWNDTYAKARDVQALAPDTLPNTYLKYYLFPDYVVQHSNPEHTRANEVMEHREKQVFDACRAITAAGNSAAGKLEIDEHASYIVDLAAAIAFNTQERMLLIVPNNGAIHNFDDEAMVEIPCLVGHNGPEPLVVGDIPQFQKGLMSQQVAVEKLAVDAWEQRSYQHLWQAITLSKTVPSASVAKAILDELLEANKAYWPELR
;
A
#
# COMPACT_ATOMS: atom_id res chain seq x y z
N MET A 1 -13.87 -28.44 1.08
CA MET A 1 -13.14 -27.26 0.55
C MET A 1 -11.78 -27.23 1.24
N THR A 2 -10.70 -26.95 0.50
CA THR A 2 -9.35 -26.82 1.08
C THR A 2 -9.31 -25.63 2.04
N LYS A 3 -8.77 -25.84 3.26
CA LYS A 3 -8.62 -24.78 4.25
C LYS A 3 -7.16 -24.34 4.33
N PHE A 4 -6.90 -23.05 4.49
CA PHE A 4 -5.59 -22.44 4.42
C PHE A 4 -5.06 -22.05 5.80
N SER A 5 -3.73 -22.03 5.92
CA SER A 5 -3.00 -21.45 7.05
C SER A 5 -2.41 -20.11 6.61
N VAL A 6 -2.69 -19.06 7.37
CA VAL A 6 -2.22 -17.70 7.09
C VAL A 6 -1.38 -17.20 8.25
N VAL A 7 -0.22 -16.59 7.96
CA VAL A 7 0.49 -15.76 8.91
C VAL A 7 0.33 -14.29 8.57
N VAL A 8 -0.06 -13.49 9.57
CA VAL A 8 -0.07 -12.03 9.50
C VAL A 8 1.25 -11.54 10.06
N ALA A 9 2.14 -11.05 9.20
CA ALA A 9 3.41 -10.43 9.58
C ALA A 9 3.21 -8.92 9.77
N GLY A 10 3.41 -8.45 10.98
CA GLY A 10 2.97 -7.17 11.50
C GLY A 10 1.77 -7.34 12.45
N GLY A 11 1.77 -8.41 13.25
CA GLY A 11 0.67 -8.78 14.17
C GLY A 11 0.30 -7.69 15.18
N GLY A 12 1.23 -6.78 15.52
CA GLY A 12 1.00 -5.61 16.36
C GLY A 12 0.52 -4.36 15.61
N SER A 13 0.20 -4.45 14.32
CA SER A 13 -0.31 -3.32 13.54
C SER A 13 -1.77 -2.98 13.87
N THR A 14 -2.11 -1.69 13.79
CA THR A 14 -3.50 -1.21 13.92
C THR A 14 -4.44 -1.73 12.82
N PHE A 15 -3.91 -2.25 11.71
CA PHE A 15 -4.68 -2.87 10.63
C PHE A 15 -5.00 -4.35 10.90
N THR A 16 -4.26 -5.02 11.77
CA THR A 16 -4.41 -6.46 12.02
C THR A 16 -5.82 -6.87 12.45
N PRO A 17 -6.51 -6.16 13.37
CA PRO A 17 -7.88 -6.53 13.72
C PRO A 17 -8.85 -6.45 12.54
N GLY A 18 -8.73 -5.44 11.68
CA GLY A 18 -9.54 -5.31 10.47
C GLY A 18 -9.30 -6.44 9.47
N ILE A 19 -8.05 -6.88 9.29
CA ILE A 19 -7.71 -8.04 8.46
C ILE A 19 -8.34 -9.32 9.04
N VAL A 20 -8.27 -9.53 10.35
CA VAL A 20 -8.90 -10.69 10.99
C VAL A 20 -10.41 -10.69 10.77
N LEU A 21 -11.08 -9.58 11.00
CA LEU A 21 -12.52 -9.46 10.77
C LEU A 21 -12.89 -9.70 9.29
N MET A 22 -12.08 -9.21 8.36
CA MET A 22 -12.27 -9.45 6.93
C MET A 22 -12.08 -10.93 6.57
N LEU A 23 -11.05 -11.59 7.10
CA LEU A 23 -10.84 -13.04 6.93
C LEU A 23 -12.04 -13.84 7.47
N LEU A 24 -12.56 -13.46 8.63
CA LEU A 24 -13.73 -14.10 9.24
C LEU A 24 -15.01 -13.89 8.42
N ALA A 25 -15.20 -12.72 7.85
CA ALA A 25 -16.33 -12.40 7.00
C ALA A 25 -16.30 -13.14 5.63
N ASN A 26 -15.19 -13.78 5.27
CA ASN A 26 -14.98 -14.42 3.97
C ASN A 26 -14.64 -15.91 4.09
N GLN A 27 -15.03 -16.58 5.19
CA GLN A 27 -14.75 -18.02 5.40
C GLN A 27 -15.43 -18.93 4.39
N ASP A 28 -16.49 -18.49 3.72
CA ASP A 28 -17.19 -19.20 2.65
C ASP A 28 -16.35 -19.28 1.37
N ARG A 29 -15.58 -18.27 1.06
CA ARG A 29 -14.75 -18.20 -0.17
C ARG A 29 -13.24 -18.32 0.07
N PHE A 30 -12.77 -18.09 1.30
CA PHE A 30 -11.37 -18.30 1.69
C PHE A 30 -11.30 -18.90 3.09
N PRO A 31 -11.61 -20.21 3.24
CA PRO A 31 -11.69 -20.86 4.55
C PRO A 31 -10.30 -21.08 5.17
N LEU A 32 -10.18 -20.78 6.46
CA LEU A 32 -8.96 -20.96 7.23
C LEU A 32 -8.98 -22.23 8.09
N ARG A 33 -7.82 -22.90 8.21
CA ARG A 33 -7.53 -23.91 9.23
C ARG A 33 -6.70 -23.33 10.38
N ALA A 34 -5.87 -22.34 10.09
CA ALA A 34 -5.03 -21.69 11.07
C ALA A 34 -4.78 -20.21 10.72
N LEU A 35 -4.69 -19.40 11.75
CA LEU A 35 -4.27 -18.00 11.67
C LEU A 35 -3.15 -17.78 12.69
N LYS A 36 -2.03 -17.26 12.23
CA LYS A 36 -0.86 -16.99 13.06
C LYS A 36 -0.49 -15.50 12.97
N PHE A 37 0.03 -14.94 14.06
CA PHE A 37 0.63 -13.61 14.03
C PHE A 37 2.13 -13.68 14.27
N TYR A 38 2.85 -12.85 13.56
CA TYR A 38 4.26 -12.58 13.76
C TYR A 38 4.50 -11.08 13.89
N ASP A 39 5.26 -10.71 14.89
CA ASP A 39 5.78 -9.34 15.05
C ASP A 39 7.09 -9.41 15.84
N ASN A 40 8.03 -8.51 15.58
CA ASN A 40 9.26 -8.40 16.36
C ASN A 40 9.04 -7.60 17.68
N ASP A 41 7.90 -6.91 17.83
CA ASP A 41 7.45 -6.26 19.06
C ASP A 41 6.37 -7.11 19.75
N GLY A 42 6.80 -8.06 20.57
CA GLY A 42 5.92 -8.99 21.26
C GLY A 42 4.90 -8.31 22.17
N ALA A 43 5.29 -7.25 22.88
CA ALA A 43 4.40 -6.54 23.80
C ALA A 43 3.27 -5.81 23.04
N ARG A 44 3.62 -5.20 21.91
CA ARG A 44 2.63 -4.55 21.04
C ARG A 44 1.68 -5.57 20.41
N GLN A 45 2.24 -6.67 19.91
CA GLN A 45 1.47 -7.76 19.31
C GLN A 45 0.49 -8.39 20.27
N GLU A 46 0.90 -8.64 21.52
CA GLU A 46 0.08 -9.29 22.55
C GLU A 46 -1.26 -8.58 22.75
N VAL A 47 -1.28 -7.25 22.79
CA VAL A 47 -2.53 -6.47 22.98
C VAL A 47 -3.53 -6.75 21.85
N ILE A 48 -3.05 -6.78 20.61
CA ILE A 48 -3.88 -7.06 19.43
C ILE A 48 -4.29 -8.55 19.40
N ALA A 49 -3.33 -9.43 19.65
CA ALA A 49 -3.52 -10.87 19.54
C ALA A 49 -4.52 -11.41 20.59
N GLU A 50 -4.46 -10.96 21.83
CA GLU A 50 -5.40 -11.40 22.86
C GLU A 50 -6.84 -10.95 22.55
N ALA A 51 -7.04 -9.74 21.99
CA ALA A 51 -8.36 -9.34 21.52
C ALA A 51 -8.84 -10.19 20.33
N CYS A 52 -7.96 -10.44 19.35
CA CYS A 52 -8.29 -11.31 18.22
C CYS A 52 -8.60 -12.75 18.64
N LYS A 53 -7.93 -13.26 19.66
CA LYS A 53 -8.22 -14.58 20.25
C LYS A 53 -9.63 -14.67 20.83
N VAL A 54 -10.12 -13.60 21.50
CA VAL A 54 -11.51 -13.52 21.97
C VAL A 54 -12.46 -13.54 20.76
N ILE A 55 -12.20 -12.72 19.75
CA ILE A 55 -13.03 -12.64 18.53
C ILE A 55 -13.10 -13.99 17.80
N LEU A 56 -11.95 -14.66 17.63
CA LEU A 56 -11.87 -15.97 16.96
C LEU A 56 -12.61 -17.03 17.75
N LYS A 57 -12.46 -17.06 19.08
CA LYS A 57 -13.18 -18.00 19.94
C LYS A 57 -14.70 -17.87 19.82
N GLU A 58 -15.21 -16.65 19.64
CA GLU A 58 -16.65 -16.40 19.49
C GLU A 58 -17.16 -16.72 18.08
N LYS A 59 -16.41 -16.32 17.05
CA LYS A 59 -16.92 -16.31 15.66
C LYS A 59 -16.47 -17.50 14.82
N ALA A 60 -15.31 -18.09 15.13
CA ALA A 60 -14.71 -19.19 14.37
C ALA A 60 -13.81 -20.07 15.25
N PRO A 61 -14.38 -20.77 16.26
CA PRO A 61 -13.61 -21.56 17.23
C PRO A 61 -12.81 -22.71 16.63
N ASP A 62 -13.12 -23.12 15.41
CA ASP A 62 -12.42 -24.20 14.69
C ASP A 62 -11.11 -23.73 14.04
N ILE A 63 -10.84 -22.43 13.97
CA ILE A 63 -9.59 -21.90 13.42
C ILE A 63 -8.52 -21.94 14.53
N ALA A 64 -7.43 -22.68 14.30
CA ALA A 64 -6.28 -22.66 15.20
C ALA A 64 -5.61 -21.28 15.19
N PHE A 65 -5.46 -20.67 16.38
CA PHE A 65 -4.86 -19.36 16.52
C PHE A 65 -3.62 -19.37 17.41
N SER A 66 -2.56 -18.70 16.94
CA SER A 66 -1.33 -18.48 17.72
C SER A 66 -0.65 -17.16 17.34
N TYR A 67 0.18 -16.63 18.24
CA TYR A 67 1.04 -15.48 17.96
C TYR A 67 2.42 -15.68 18.61
N THR A 68 3.45 -15.16 17.98
CA THR A 68 4.83 -15.36 18.44
C THR A 68 5.78 -14.31 17.84
N THR A 69 6.93 -14.14 18.46
CA THR A 69 8.07 -13.39 17.92
C THR A 69 9.12 -14.31 17.28
N ASP A 70 8.89 -15.64 17.31
CA ASP A 70 9.76 -16.61 16.69
C ASP A 70 9.33 -16.86 15.25
N PRO A 71 10.18 -16.52 14.25
CA PRO A 71 9.84 -16.67 12.84
C PRO A 71 9.67 -18.15 12.43
N GLU A 72 10.41 -19.10 13.02
CA GLU A 72 10.26 -20.52 12.71
C GLU A 72 8.86 -21.01 13.06
N VAL A 73 8.37 -20.67 14.26
CA VAL A 73 7.03 -21.05 14.71
C VAL A 73 5.94 -20.36 13.87
N ALA A 74 6.14 -19.06 13.55
CA ALA A 74 5.13 -18.30 12.83
C ALA A 74 5.00 -18.74 11.37
N PHE A 75 6.14 -18.90 10.67
CA PHE A 75 6.16 -19.13 9.21
C PHE A 75 6.11 -20.60 8.82
N SER A 76 6.24 -21.57 9.73
CA SER A 76 6.12 -22.99 9.41
C SER A 76 4.68 -23.38 9.10
N ASP A 77 4.47 -24.22 8.09
CA ASP A 77 3.14 -24.73 7.66
C ASP A 77 2.13 -23.61 7.39
N VAL A 78 2.52 -22.63 6.57
CA VAL A 78 1.63 -21.59 6.08
C VAL A 78 1.49 -21.64 4.56
N ASP A 79 0.30 -21.29 4.08
CA ASP A 79 -0.02 -21.20 2.66
C ASP A 79 0.12 -19.76 2.16
N PHE A 80 -0.15 -18.78 3.04
CA PHE A 80 -0.07 -17.36 2.74
C PHE A 80 0.58 -16.57 3.88
N VAL A 81 1.37 -15.57 3.50
CA VAL A 81 1.92 -14.53 4.38
C VAL A 81 1.25 -13.22 4.01
N MET A 82 0.50 -12.61 4.93
CA MET A 82 -0.06 -11.26 4.77
C MET A 82 0.83 -10.29 5.55
N ALA A 83 1.67 -9.54 4.82
CA ALA A 83 2.67 -8.67 5.42
C ALA A 83 2.26 -7.20 5.36
N HIS A 84 2.29 -6.49 6.49
CA HIS A 84 2.03 -5.06 6.59
C HIS A 84 2.84 -4.43 7.72
N ILE A 85 4.16 -4.54 7.62
CA ILE A 85 5.09 -3.99 8.60
C ILE A 85 5.38 -2.51 8.36
N ARG A 86 5.75 -1.83 9.45
CA ARG A 86 6.24 -0.46 9.41
C ARG A 86 7.51 -0.35 10.27
N VAL A 87 8.67 -0.42 9.63
CA VAL A 87 9.95 -0.25 10.32
C VAL A 87 10.08 1.19 10.84
N GLY A 88 10.33 1.33 12.14
CA GLY A 88 10.38 2.62 12.84
C GLY A 88 9.02 3.15 13.31
N LYS A 89 7.91 2.47 12.97
CA LYS A 89 6.55 2.80 13.44
C LYS A 89 6.14 4.24 13.09
N TYR A 90 5.17 4.81 13.81
CA TYR A 90 4.68 6.18 13.58
C TYR A 90 5.67 7.29 13.95
N PRO A 91 6.55 7.18 14.97
CA PRO A 91 7.55 8.21 15.21
C PRO A 91 8.48 8.47 14.02
N MET A 92 8.87 7.42 13.28
CA MET A 92 9.67 7.62 12.08
C MET A 92 8.84 8.17 10.91
N ARG A 93 7.56 7.81 10.80
CA ARG A 93 6.65 8.44 9.83
C ARG A 93 6.52 9.94 10.08
N GLU A 94 6.41 10.36 11.33
CA GLU A 94 6.36 11.77 11.68
C GLU A 94 7.59 12.54 11.19
N LEU A 95 8.78 11.94 11.33
CA LEU A 95 10.02 12.52 10.82
C LEU A 95 10.06 12.51 9.28
N ASP A 96 9.58 11.48 8.62
CA ASP A 96 9.48 11.40 7.15
C ASP A 96 8.61 12.54 6.59
N GLU A 97 7.57 12.93 7.32
CA GLU A 97 6.67 14.02 6.92
C GLU A 97 7.25 15.40 7.31
N LYS A 98 7.77 15.57 8.53
CA LYS A 98 8.23 16.85 9.06
C LYS A 98 9.58 17.32 8.51
N ILE A 99 10.53 16.39 8.27
CA ILE A 99 11.86 16.79 7.75
C ILE A 99 11.74 17.48 6.38
N PRO A 100 11.10 16.90 5.35
CA PRO A 100 10.94 17.59 4.08
C PRO A 100 10.18 18.93 4.20
N LEU A 101 9.13 18.99 5.04
CA LEU A 101 8.34 20.21 5.23
C LEU A 101 9.18 21.36 5.79
N ARG A 102 10.15 21.11 6.68
CA ARG A 102 11.08 22.15 7.17
C ARG A 102 11.93 22.78 6.07
N HIS A 103 12.14 22.07 4.98
CA HIS A 103 12.86 22.54 3.79
C HIS A 103 11.93 23.04 2.67
N GLY A 104 10.63 23.24 2.95
CA GLY A 104 9.66 23.68 1.95
C GLY A 104 9.36 22.65 0.87
N VAL A 105 9.54 21.36 1.18
CA VAL A 105 9.29 20.21 0.29
C VAL A 105 8.15 19.38 0.85
N VAL A 106 7.41 18.72 -0.04
CA VAL A 106 6.29 17.84 0.31
C VAL A 106 6.70 16.83 1.39
N GLY A 107 6.00 16.85 2.52
CA GLY A 107 6.11 15.89 3.61
C GLY A 107 4.97 14.87 3.54
N GLN A 108 5.26 13.70 2.99
CA GLN A 108 4.30 12.62 2.80
C GLN A 108 5.01 11.27 2.96
N GLU A 109 4.33 10.29 3.58
CA GLU A 109 4.95 9.02 3.99
C GLU A 109 5.41 8.12 2.83
N THR A 110 4.82 8.25 1.63
CA THR A 110 5.09 7.36 0.49
C THR A 110 5.55 8.11 -0.76
N CYS A 111 5.51 9.44 -0.75
CA CYS A 111 5.89 10.29 -1.88
C CYS A 111 7.08 11.19 -1.50
N GLY A 112 7.92 11.51 -2.47
CA GLY A 112 9.05 12.41 -2.27
C GLY A 112 10.11 11.88 -1.29
N PRO A 113 10.88 12.77 -0.65
CA PRO A 113 11.97 12.37 0.25
C PRO A 113 11.51 11.52 1.44
N GLY A 114 10.32 11.81 1.99
CA GLY A 114 9.74 11.00 3.07
C GLY A 114 9.46 9.56 2.62
N GLY A 115 8.89 9.39 1.41
CA GLY A 115 8.68 8.08 0.82
C GLY A 115 9.99 7.33 0.57
N ILE A 116 11.02 8.03 0.07
CA ILE A 116 12.35 7.43 -0.13
C ILE A 116 12.93 6.98 1.22
N ALA A 117 12.85 7.80 2.26
CA ALA A 117 13.34 7.47 3.60
C ALA A 117 12.63 6.26 4.20
N TYR A 118 11.31 6.20 4.06
CA TYR A 118 10.53 5.04 4.49
C TYR A 118 10.89 3.79 3.68
N GLY A 119 11.09 3.92 2.36
CA GLY A 119 11.54 2.83 1.49
C GLY A 119 12.86 2.21 1.94
N MET A 120 13.85 3.04 2.22
CA MET A 120 15.14 2.62 2.74
C MET A 120 15.04 1.79 4.03
N ARG A 121 14.06 2.08 4.90
CA ARG A 121 13.78 1.25 6.10
C ARG A 121 13.01 -0.02 5.77
N SER A 122 12.04 0.07 4.86
CA SER A 122 11.13 -1.04 4.55
C SER A 122 11.80 -2.18 3.80
N ILE A 123 12.80 -1.88 2.93
CA ILE A 123 13.50 -2.89 2.13
C ILE A 123 14.02 -4.02 3.02
N GLY A 124 14.83 -3.70 4.03
CA GLY A 124 15.43 -4.71 4.91
C GLY A 124 14.39 -5.56 5.64
N GLY A 125 13.36 -4.91 6.20
CA GLY A 125 12.30 -5.62 6.92
C GLY A 125 11.48 -6.56 6.04
N VAL A 126 11.15 -6.16 4.80
CA VAL A 126 10.40 -7.04 3.89
C VAL A 126 11.25 -8.18 3.36
N LEU A 127 12.52 -7.92 3.03
CA LEU A 127 13.44 -9.00 2.62
C LEU A 127 13.61 -10.06 3.72
N GLU A 128 13.68 -9.64 4.98
CA GLU A 128 13.73 -10.56 6.12
C GLU A 128 12.49 -11.46 6.19
N LEU A 129 11.29 -10.90 5.99
CA LEU A 129 10.05 -11.69 5.93
C LEU A 129 10.03 -12.66 4.75
N VAL A 130 10.55 -12.24 3.59
CA VAL A 130 10.70 -13.13 2.42
C VAL A 130 11.63 -14.29 2.75
N ASP A 131 12.77 -14.02 3.39
CA ASP A 131 13.75 -15.05 3.78
C ASP A 131 13.12 -16.06 4.77
N TYR A 132 12.30 -15.60 5.73
CA TYR A 132 11.55 -16.50 6.62
C TYR A 132 10.54 -17.35 5.86
N MET A 133 9.76 -16.74 4.93
CA MET A 133 8.82 -17.50 4.10
C MET A 133 9.52 -18.56 3.26
N GLU A 134 10.58 -18.20 2.53
CA GLU A 134 11.32 -19.14 1.70
C GLU A 134 11.95 -20.27 2.52
N LYS A 135 12.41 -19.97 3.72
CA LYS A 135 13.04 -20.97 4.61
C LYS A 135 12.03 -21.96 5.21
N TYR A 136 10.88 -21.48 5.69
CA TYR A 136 9.98 -22.29 6.51
C TYR A 136 8.70 -22.74 5.75
N SER A 137 8.29 -22.04 4.69
CA SER A 137 7.15 -22.39 3.83
C SER A 137 7.39 -21.96 2.39
N PRO A 138 8.33 -22.59 1.66
CA PRO A 138 8.80 -22.15 0.33
C PRO A 138 7.72 -22.16 -0.76
N ASN A 139 6.60 -22.80 -0.52
CA ASN A 139 5.46 -22.81 -1.45
C ASN A 139 4.43 -21.72 -1.18
N ALA A 140 4.55 -21.02 -0.05
CA ALA A 140 3.62 -19.96 0.32
C ALA A 140 3.70 -18.75 -0.62
N TRP A 141 2.62 -17.98 -0.71
CA TRP A 141 2.59 -16.67 -1.34
C TRP A 141 2.64 -15.57 -0.27
N MET A 142 3.49 -14.57 -0.48
CA MET A 142 3.47 -13.35 0.32
C MET A 142 2.65 -12.27 -0.39
N LEU A 143 1.63 -11.77 0.30
CA LEU A 143 0.83 -10.62 -0.11
C LEU A 143 1.26 -9.44 0.76
N ASN A 144 2.06 -8.54 0.19
CA ASN A 144 2.73 -7.48 0.93
C ASN A 144 2.05 -6.12 0.76
N TYR A 145 1.58 -5.57 1.86
CA TYR A 145 1.02 -4.21 1.98
C TYR A 145 2.01 -3.19 2.56
N SER A 146 3.26 -3.60 2.84
CA SER A 146 4.25 -2.69 3.42
C SER A 146 4.65 -1.63 2.39
N ASN A 147 4.66 -0.39 2.83
CA ASN A 147 4.93 0.79 2.00
C ASN A 147 6.40 1.25 2.11
N PRO A 148 6.85 2.07 1.14
CA PRO A 148 6.27 2.38 -0.18
C PRO A 148 6.31 1.18 -1.11
N ALA A 149 5.15 0.74 -1.59
CA ALA A 149 5.03 -0.51 -2.32
C ALA A 149 5.88 -0.54 -3.60
N ALA A 150 6.07 0.58 -4.30
CA ALA A 150 6.89 0.65 -5.50
C ALA A 150 8.38 0.38 -5.21
N ILE A 151 8.97 1.03 -4.18
CA ILE A 151 10.38 0.81 -3.80
C ILE A 151 10.59 -0.62 -3.29
N VAL A 152 9.66 -1.12 -2.47
CA VAL A 152 9.71 -2.50 -1.96
C VAL A 152 9.56 -3.51 -3.10
N ALA A 153 8.70 -3.25 -4.08
CA ALA A 153 8.52 -4.10 -5.25
C ALA A 153 9.81 -4.17 -6.09
N GLU A 154 10.45 -3.03 -6.35
CA GLU A 154 11.73 -2.99 -7.06
C GLU A 154 12.82 -3.74 -6.29
N ALA A 155 12.90 -3.55 -4.98
CA ALA A 155 13.87 -4.26 -4.13
C ALA A 155 13.65 -5.77 -4.13
N THR A 156 12.41 -6.24 -3.97
CA THR A 156 12.09 -7.68 -3.96
C THR A 156 12.32 -8.32 -5.32
N ARG A 157 11.93 -7.64 -6.42
CA ARG A 157 12.23 -8.09 -7.79
C ARG A 157 13.72 -8.34 -8.01
N ARG A 158 14.58 -7.42 -7.56
CA ARG A 158 16.03 -7.48 -7.77
C ARG A 158 16.74 -8.43 -6.82
N LEU A 159 16.39 -8.38 -5.53
CA LEU A 159 17.15 -9.05 -4.46
C LEU A 159 16.58 -10.41 -4.08
N ARG A 160 15.33 -10.70 -4.47
CA ARG A 160 14.65 -12.00 -4.27
C ARG A 160 13.82 -12.38 -5.50
N PRO A 161 14.45 -12.51 -6.70
CA PRO A 161 13.73 -12.63 -7.98
C PRO A 161 12.85 -13.87 -8.11
N ASN A 162 13.08 -14.89 -7.28
CA ASN A 162 12.31 -16.15 -7.30
C ASN A 162 11.23 -16.21 -6.22
N ALA A 163 11.14 -15.21 -5.34
CA ALA A 163 10.18 -15.20 -4.25
C ALA A 163 8.75 -15.04 -4.79
N LYS A 164 7.83 -15.84 -4.24
CA LYS A 164 6.40 -15.69 -4.50
C LYS A 164 5.82 -14.54 -3.69
N ILE A 165 6.15 -13.31 -4.09
CA ILE A 165 5.68 -12.08 -3.44
C ILE A 165 4.92 -11.20 -4.42
N LEU A 166 3.79 -10.67 -3.97
CA LEU A 166 3.02 -9.63 -4.64
C LEU A 166 2.94 -8.40 -3.73
N ASN A 167 3.42 -7.27 -4.25
CA ASN A 167 3.30 -6.00 -3.57
C ASN A 167 2.00 -5.34 -4.04
N ILE A 168 1.14 -4.94 -3.12
CA ILE A 168 -0.20 -4.48 -3.41
C ILE A 168 -0.51 -3.18 -2.67
N CYS A 169 -1.42 -2.39 -3.25
CA CYS A 169 -1.95 -1.18 -2.67
C CYS A 169 -3.45 -1.09 -2.92
N ASP A 170 -4.18 -0.60 -1.95
CA ASP A 170 -5.62 -0.42 -1.98
C ASP A 170 -6.07 0.98 -2.48
N MET A 171 -5.15 1.90 -2.68
CA MET A 171 -5.46 3.26 -3.13
C MET A 171 -6.28 3.29 -4.43
N PRO A 172 -5.91 2.57 -5.52
CA PRO A 172 -6.73 2.54 -6.72
C PRO A 172 -8.14 2.02 -6.45
N ILE A 173 -8.26 1.03 -5.56
CA ILE A 173 -9.53 0.41 -5.19
C ILE A 173 -10.46 1.41 -4.49
N GLY A 174 -9.92 2.23 -3.58
CA GLY A 174 -10.66 3.31 -2.94
C GLY A 174 -11.15 4.37 -3.94
N ILE A 175 -10.33 4.72 -4.94
CA ILE A 175 -10.72 5.65 -6.00
C ILE A 175 -11.79 5.03 -6.90
N GLU A 176 -11.65 3.77 -7.29
CA GLU A 176 -12.65 3.04 -8.09
C GLU A 176 -14.00 2.94 -7.37
N SER A 177 -14.01 2.72 -6.06
CA SER A 177 -15.23 2.72 -5.26
C SER A 177 -15.96 4.07 -5.32
N ARG A 178 -15.23 5.18 -5.30
CA ARG A 178 -15.80 6.53 -5.49
C ARG A 178 -16.28 6.76 -6.91
N MET A 179 -15.56 6.28 -7.92
CA MET A 179 -16.02 6.32 -9.31
C MET A 179 -17.34 5.56 -9.49
N ALA A 180 -17.47 4.38 -8.89
CA ALA A 180 -18.71 3.61 -8.90
C ALA A 180 -19.88 4.41 -8.30
N GLN A 181 -19.68 5.02 -7.14
CA GLN A 181 -20.69 5.90 -6.51
C GLN A 181 -21.07 7.09 -7.40
N ILE A 182 -20.12 7.73 -8.07
CA ILE A 182 -20.34 8.85 -8.97
C ILE A 182 -21.26 8.48 -10.14
N VAL A 183 -21.09 7.27 -10.68
CA VAL A 183 -21.91 6.77 -11.80
C VAL A 183 -23.14 5.98 -11.35
N GLY A 184 -23.41 5.91 -10.04
CA GLY A 184 -24.60 5.26 -9.48
C GLY A 184 -24.52 3.74 -9.39
N LEU A 185 -23.32 3.15 -9.44
CA LEU A 185 -23.09 1.73 -9.21
C LEU A 185 -22.92 1.45 -7.71
N GLN A 186 -23.32 0.25 -7.28
CA GLN A 186 -23.27 -0.14 -5.87
C GLN A 186 -21.88 -0.68 -5.46
N ASP A 187 -21.13 -1.25 -6.42
CA ASP A 187 -19.84 -1.86 -6.18
C ASP A 187 -18.90 -1.57 -7.37
N ARG A 188 -17.64 -1.26 -7.08
CA ARG A 188 -16.58 -1.11 -8.08
C ARG A 188 -16.39 -2.36 -8.95
N LYS A 189 -16.70 -3.56 -8.44
CA LYS A 189 -16.65 -4.83 -9.18
C LYS A 189 -17.64 -4.87 -10.35
N GLN A 190 -18.59 -3.94 -10.41
CA GLN A 190 -19.46 -3.74 -11.58
C GLN A 190 -18.78 -2.96 -12.72
N MET A 191 -17.53 -2.51 -12.52
CA MET A 191 -16.73 -1.84 -13.54
C MET A 191 -15.60 -2.74 -14.05
N ARG A 192 -15.28 -2.56 -15.33
CA ARG A 192 -14.06 -3.08 -15.96
C ARG A 192 -13.16 -1.91 -16.29
N VAL A 193 -11.99 -1.87 -15.67
CA VAL A 193 -11.07 -0.75 -15.81
C VAL A 193 -9.85 -1.13 -16.65
N ARG A 194 -9.31 -0.14 -17.39
CA ARG A 194 -7.95 -0.12 -17.91
C ARG A 194 -7.18 0.97 -17.21
N TYR A 195 -6.06 0.61 -16.65
CA TYR A 195 -5.20 1.48 -15.86
C TYR A 195 -3.74 1.20 -16.21
N TYR A 196 -2.91 2.20 -16.13
CA TYR A 196 -1.46 2.05 -16.14
C TYR A 196 -0.81 3.09 -15.25
N GLY A 197 0.33 2.74 -14.69
CA GLY A 197 1.09 3.63 -13.85
C GLY A 197 2.15 2.91 -13.04
N LEU A 198 2.60 3.60 -12.01
CA LEU A 198 3.35 3.07 -10.90
C LEU A 198 2.48 3.14 -9.65
N ASN A 199 2.87 2.50 -8.58
CA ASN A 199 2.11 2.63 -7.35
C ASN A 199 1.99 4.11 -6.93
N HIS A 200 0.78 4.57 -6.64
CA HIS A 200 0.42 5.97 -6.36
C HIS A 200 0.63 6.96 -7.52
N PHE A 201 0.87 6.48 -8.73
CA PHE A 201 1.34 7.32 -9.83
C PHE A 201 0.81 6.79 -11.17
N GLY A 202 -0.49 6.93 -11.43
CA GLY A 202 -1.08 6.32 -12.62
C GLY A 202 -2.39 6.94 -13.09
N TRP A 203 -2.98 6.34 -14.13
CA TRP A 203 -4.14 6.87 -14.84
C TRP A 203 -5.07 5.76 -15.33
N TRP A 204 -6.39 5.97 -15.16
CA TRP A 204 -7.42 5.17 -15.83
C TRP A 204 -7.66 5.72 -17.23
N THR A 205 -7.72 4.83 -18.22
CA THR A 205 -7.89 5.18 -19.64
C THR A 205 -9.18 4.64 -20.23
N SER A 206 -9.78 3.64 -19.60
CA SER A 206 -11.09 3.09 -19.98
C SER A 206 -11.76 2.54 -18.73
N ILE A 207 -13.03 2.84 -18.60
CA ILE A 207 -13.91 2.30 -17.56
C ILE A 207 -15.25 1.98 -18.21
N GLU A 208 -15.63 0.71 -18.17
CA GLU A 208 -16.86 0.17 -18.72
C GLU A 208 -17.66 -0.51 -17.61
N ASP A 209 -18.97 -0.53 -17.70
CA ASP A 209 -19.80 -1.41 -16.88
C ASP A 209 -19.75 -2.87 -17.36
N LEU A 210 -20.41 -3.78 -16.66
CA LEU A 210 -20.45 -5.21 -17.04
C LEU A 210 -21.22 -5.48 -18.34
N GLN A 211 -21.98 -4.52 -18.84
CA GLN A 211 -22.68 -4.58 -20.13
C GLN A 211 -21.85 -4.01 -21.29
N GLY A 212 -20.67 -3.44 -20.98
CA GLY A 212 -19.77 -2.82 -21.97
C GLY A 212 -20.12 -1.37 -22.29
N ASN A 213 -20.94 -0.69 -21.49
CA ASN A 213 -21.20 0.74 -21.65
C ASN A 213 -20.00 1.55 -21.14
N ASP A 214 -19.54 2.49 -21.96
CA ASP A 214 -18.42 3.38 -21.61
C ASP A 214 -18.83 4.44 -20.56
N LEU A 215 -18.20 4.36 -19.39
CA LEU A 215 -18.43 5.28 -18.27
C LEU A 215 -17.45 6.48 -18.25
N MET A 216 -16.40 6.47 -19.09
CA MET A 216 -15.37 7.50 -19.10
C MET A 216 -15.91 8.90 -19.39
N PRO A 217 -16.82 9.13 -20.36
CA PRO A 217 -17.33 10.47 -20.63
C PRO A 217 -18.02 11.10 -19.41
N GLN A 218 -18.87 10.33 -18.73
CA GLN A 218 -19.56 10.79 -17.52
C GLN A 218 -18.58 11.07 -16.37
N LEU A 219 -17.65 10.15 -16.12
CA LEU A 219 -16.66 10.29 -15.06
C LEU A 219 -15.74 11.48 -15.31
N ARG A 220 -15.21 11.66 -16.52
CA ARG A 220 -14.34 12.79 -16.87
C ARG A 220 -15.06 14.12 -16.69
N GLN A 221 -16.32 14.23 -17.13
CA GLN A 221 -17.12 15.42 -16.95
C GLN A 221 -17.37 15.74 -15.47
N TYR A 222 -17.60 14.72 -14.65
CA TYR A 222 -17.81 14.91 -13.22
C TYR A 222 -16.51 15.30 -12.51
N VAL A 223 -15.44 14.54 -12.72
CA VAL A 223 -14.14 14.74 -12.04
C VAL A 223 -13.52 16.09 -12.40
N SER A 224 -13.68 16.57 -13.64
CA SER A 224 -13.22 17.91 -14.04
C SER A 224 -13.83 19.06 -13.24
N LYS A 225 -14.96 18.84 -12.57
CA LYS A 225 -15.66 19.85 -11.76
C LYS A 225 -15.49 19.60 -10.26
N HIS A 226 -15.56 18.35 -9.83
CA HIS A 226 -15.71 17.96 -8.42
C HIS A 226 -14.59 17.09 -7.87
N GLY A 227 -13.64 16.65 -8.71
CA GLY A 227 -12.70 15.58 -8.35
C GLY A 227 -13.46 14.27 -8.08
N TYR A 228 -12.92 13.43 -7.20
CA TYR A 228 -13.57 12.19 -6.78
C TYR A 228 -14.44 12.34 -5.53
N VAL A 229 -15.04 13.50 -5.35
CA VAL A 229 -15.99 13.73 -4.26
C VAL A 229 -17.39 13.30 -4.72
N PRO A 230 -17.97 12.20 -4.18
CA PRO A 230 -19.27 11.72 -4.61
C PRO A 230 -20.39 12.72 -4.30
N PRO A 231 -21.55 12.65 -5.01
CA PRO A 231 -22.71 13.54 -4.77
C PRO A 231 -23.27 13.43 -3.34
N GLN A 232 -23.23 12.24 -2.77
CA GLN A 232 -23.56 12.00 -1.37
C GLN A 232 -22.25 11.92 -0.59
N GLN A 233 -21.91 12.99 0.13
CA GLN A 233 -20.70 13.00 0.94
C GLN A 233 -20.83 11.99 2.09
N ASP A 234 -19.82 11.12 2.18
CA ASP A 234 -19.59 10.35 3.38
C ASP A 234 -19.10 11.31 4.48
N THR A 235 -19.90 11.47 5.53
CA THR A 235 -19.59 12.34 6.68
C THR A 235 -18.39 11.82 7.50
N HIS A 236 -17.93 10.62 7.23
CA HIS A 236 -16.81 9.96 7.93
C HIS A 236 -15.45 10.14 7.23
N THR A 237 -15.44 10.73 6.01
CA THR A 237 -14.17 10.98 5.31
C THR A 237 -13.42 12.13 5.98
N GLU A 238 -12.19 11.88 6.40
CA GLU A 238 -11.32 12.89 7.02
C GLU A 238 -11.02 14.06 6.06
N ALA A 239 -10.83 15.27 6.61
CA ALA A 239 -10.65 16.50 5.83
C ALA A 239 -9.48 16.44 4.84
N SER A 240 -8.35 15.80 5.22
CA SER A 240 -7.18 15.63 4.36
C SER A 240 -7.46 14.76 3.14
N TRP A 241 -8.32 13.75 3.27
CA TRP A 241 -8.77 12.92 2.17
C TRP A 241 -9.74 13.65 1.25
N ASN A 242 -10.65 14.45 1.81
CA ASN A 242 -11.57 15.26 1.01
C ASN A 242 -10.81 16.23 0.10
N ASP A 243 -9.76 16.90 0.61
CA ASP A 243 -8.88 17.72 -0.21
C ASP A 243 -8.17 16.90 -1.29
N THR A 244 -7.67 15.72 -0.93
CA THR A 244 -6.98 14.82 -1.86
C THR A 244 -7.89 14.39 -3.01
N TYR A 245 -9.13 14.04 -2.74
CA TYR A 245 -10.11 13.69 -3.78
C TYR A 245 -10.56 14.89 -4.61
N ALA A 246 -10.78 16.05 -3.99
CA ALA A 246 -11.16 17.26 -4.70
C ALA A 246 -10.05 17.74 -5.68
N LYS A 247 -8.77 17.64 -5.27
CA LYS A 247 -7.63 18.09 -6.08
C LYS A 247 -7.41 17.27 -7.36
N ALA A 248 -7.99 16.07 -7.46
CA ALA A 248 -7.96 15.26 -8.69
C ALA A 248 -8.50 16.02 -9.92
N ARG A 249 -9.42 16.99 -9.75
CA ARG A 249 -9.89 17.90 -10.77
C ARG A 249 -8.74 18.65 -11.48
N ASP A 250 -7.82 19.19 -10.68
CA ASP A 250 -6.73 20.00 -11.20
C ASP A 250 -5.63 19.12 -11.85
N VAL A 251 -5.44 17.91 -11.30
CA VAL A 251 -4.56 16.91 -11.90
C VAL A 251 -5.09 16.43 -13.25
N GLN A 252 -6.39 16.18 -13.36
CA GLN A 252 -7.03 15.76 -14.60
C GLN A 252 -6.90 16.81 -15.70
N ALA A 253 -6.90 18.11 -15.36
CA ALA A 253 -6.74 19.18 -16.35
C ALA A 253 -5.46 19.08 -17.17
N LEU A 254 -4.40 18.43 -16.65
CA LEU A 254 -3.15 18.18 -17.38
C LEU A 254 -3.24 17.01 -18.36
N ALA A 255 -4.19 16.10 -18.19
CA ALA A 255 -4.41 14.97 -19.10
C ALA A 255 -5.92 14.64 -19.16
N PRO A 256 -6.74 15.48 -19.82
CA PRO A 256 -8.20 15.47 -19.71
C PRO A 256 -8.88 14.24 -20.29
N ASP A 257 -8.16 13.46 -21.10
CA ASP A 257 -8.65 12.21 -21.67
C ASP A 257 -8.55 11.02 -20.72
N THR A 258 -7.93 11.20 -19.56
CA THR A 258 -7.71 10.17 -18.54
C THR A 258 -8.30 10.60 -17.20
N LEU A 259 -8.33 9.66 -16.25
CA LEU A 259 -8.65 9.92 -14.85
C LEU A 259 -7.40 9.63 -13.99
N PRO A 260 -6.91 10.59 -13.18
CA PRO A 260 -5.64 10.45 -12.48
C PRO A 260 -5.78 9.71 -11.16
N ASN A 261 -4.71 9.02 -10.73
CA ASN A 261 -4.53 8.68 -9.32
C ASN A 261 -4.37 9.96 -8.50
N THR A 262 -5.02 10.03 -7.36
CA THR A 262 -5.10 11.24 -6.53
C THR A 262 -3.75 11.68 -5.95
N TYR A 263 -2.80 10.74 -5.76
CA TYR A 263 -1.48 11.08 -5.23
C TYR A 263 -0.58 11.79 -6.23
N LEU A 264 -0.94 11.85 -7.51
CA LEU A 264 -0.27 12.71 -8.48
C LEU A 264 -0.26 14.19 -8.06
N LYS A 265 -1.19 14.61 -7.18
CA LYS A 265 -1.17 15.97 -6.62
C LYS A 265 0.16 16.31 -5.93
N TYR A 266 0.77 15.35 -5.22
CA TYR A 266 2.03 15.57 -4.50
C TYR A 266 3.20 15.87 -5.44
N TYR A 267 3.17 15.31 -6.64
CA TYR A 267 4.21 15.46 -7.65
C TYR A 267 3.96 16.63 -8.61
N LEU A 268 2.69 16.93 -8.90
CA LEU A 268 2.32 17.92 -9.93
C LEU A 268 1.93 19.28 -9.34
N PHE A 269 1.58 19.32 -8.06
CA PHE A 269 1.21 20.54 -7.31
C PHE A 269 1.91 20.57 -5.94
N PRO A 270 3.26 20.40 -5.89
CA PRO A 270 3.98 20.33 -4.62
C PRO A 270 3.90 21.64 -3.82
N ASP A 271 3.87 22.79 -4.48
CA ASP A 271 3.68 24.12 -3.89
C ASP A 271 2.34 24.22 -3.14
N TYR A 272 1.26 23.78 -3.77
CA TYR A 272 -0.06 23.73 -3.12
C TYR A 272 -0.02 22.84 -1.88
N VAL A 273 0.56 21.65 -1.99
CA VAL A 273 0.63 20.71 -0.87
C VAL A 273 1.40 21.31 0.32
N VAL A 274 2.57 21.90 0.06
CA VAL A 274 3.40 22.52 1.11
C VAL A 274 2.64 23.68 1.78
N GLN A 275 1.98 24.55 1.01
CA GLN A 275 1.23 25.69 1.54
C GLN A 275 0.05 25.28 2.43
N HIS A 276 -0.53 24.09 2.18
CA HIS A 276 -1.70 23.58 2.93
C HIS A 276 -1.31 22.50 3.97
N SER A 277 -0.02 22.26 4.17
CA SER A 277 0.48 21.34 5.20
C SER A 277 0.84 22.11 6.48
N ASN A 278 0.54 21.51 7.63
CA ASN A 278 0.99 22.02 8.92
C ASN A 278 2.27 21.26 9.33
N PRO A 279 3.46 21.92 9.35
CA PRO A 279 4.70 21.24 9.70
C PRO A 279 4.77 20.81 11.18
N GLU A 280 3.96 21.41 12.07
CA GLU A 280 3.91 21.04 13.49
C GLU A 280 2.95 19.88 13.76
N HIS A 281 1.93 19.71 12.92
CA HIS A 281 0.91 18.67 13.08
C HIS A 281 0.58 18.06 11.73
N THR A 282 1.27 16.97 11.40
CA THR A 282 1.13 16.27 10.11
C THR A 282 0.13 15.12 10.20
N ARG A 283 -0.08 14.44 9.08
CA ARG A 283 -0.94 13.25 9.04
C ARG A 283 -0.48 12.15 10.00
N ALA A 284 0.81 12.01 10.24
CA ALA A 284 1.35 11.08 11.23
C ALA A 284 0.80 11.36 12.63
N ASN A 285 0.74 12.64 13.03
CA ASN A 285 0.17 13.04 14.31
C ASN A 285 -1.31 12.68 14.42
N GLU A 286 -2.11 13.00 13.37
CA GLU A 286 -3.53 12.63 13.35
C GLU A 286 -3.74 11.11 13.53
N VAL A 287 -2.94 10.29 12.86
CA VAL A 287 -3.05 8.83 12.97
C VAL A 287 -2.67 8.32 14.36
N MET A 288 -1.61 8.86 14.97
CA MET A 288 -1.20 8.50 16.34
C MET A 288 -2.26 8.88 17.38
N GLU A 289 -2.80 10.10 17.28
CA GLU A 289 -3.78 10.62 18.23
C GLU A 289 -5.14 9.92 18.16
N HIS A 290 -5.52 9.47 16.99
CA HIS A 290 -6.85 8.88 16.76
C HIS A 290 -6.81 7.37 16.54
N ARG A 291 -6.35 6.91 15.39
CA ARG A 291 -6.45 5.49 14.97
C ARG A 291 -5.71 4.57 15.93
N GLU A 292 -4.45 4.89 16.24
CA GLU A 292 -3.63 4.02 17.08
C GLU A 292 -4.26 3.87 18.46
N LYS A 293 -4.61 4.99 19.09
CA LYS A 293 -5.25 5.00 20.40
C LYS A 293 -6.58 4.22 20.40
N GLN A 294 -7.45 4.49 19.43
CA GLN A 294 -8.77 3.85 19.33
C GLN A 294 -8.67 2.33 19.18
N VAL A 295 -7.81 1.84 18.30
CA VAL A 295 -7.64 0.40 18.08
C VAL A 295 -7.10 -0.29 19.31
N PHE A 296 -6.06 0.25 19.96
CA PHE A 296 -5.49 -0.34 21.17
C PHE A 296 -6.46 -0.30 22.36
N ASP A 297 -7.21 0.78 22.54
CA ASP A 297 -8.22 0.89 23.59
C ASP A 297 -9.36 -0.11 23.37
N ALA A 298 -9.84 -0.27 22.12
CA ALA A 298 -10.84 -1.26 21.77
C ALA A 298 -10.35 -2.70 22.04
N CYS A 299 -9.10 -3.01 21.65
CA CYS A 299 -8.51 -4.33 21.91
C CYS A 299 -8.40 -4.62 23.41
N ARG A 300 -7.94 -3.66 24.22
CA ARG A 300 -7.89 -3.82 25.68
C ARG A 300 -9.28 -4.05 26.29
N ALA A 301 -10.30 -3.32 25.83
CA ALA A 301 -11.67 -3.48 26.28
C ALA A 301 -12.22 -4.88 25.95
N ILE A 302 -12.00 -5.38 24.72
CA ILE A 302 -12.39 -6.73 24.30
C ILE A 302 -11.73 -7.80 25.18
N THR A 303 -10.42 -7.69 25.38
CA THR A 303 -9.67 -8.63 26.20
C THR A 303 -10.15 -8.64 27.65
N ALA A 304 -10.34 -7.46 28.25
CA ALA A 304 -10.78 -7.31 29.63
C ALA A 304 -12.19 -7.85 29.87
N ALA A 305 -13.10 -7.66 28.93
CA ALA A 305 -14.47 -8.12 29.01
C ALA A 305 -14.65 -9.59 28.59
N GLY A 306 -13.70 -10.16 27.85
CA GLY A 306 -13.78 -11.49 27.27
C GLY A 306 -14.88 -11.66 26.23
N ASN A 307 -15.32 -10.55 25.57
CA ASN A 307 -16.29 -10.59 24.48
C ASN A 307 -16.01 -9.51 23.43
N SER A 308 -16.31 -9.81 22.16
CA SER A 308 -15.98 -8.94 21.01
C SER A 308 -16.83 -7.65 20.95
N ALA A 309 -17.98 -7.60 21.62
CA ALA A 309 -18.86 -6.44 21.61
C ALA A 309 -18.39 -5.31 22.56
N ALA A 310 -17.41 -5.58 23.43
CA ALA A 310 -16.88 -4.60 24.38
C ALA A 310 -16.00 -3.52 23.73
N GLY A 311 -15.50 -3.75 22.50
CA GLY A 311 -14.72 -2.77 21.75
C GLY A 311 -15.22 -2.65 20.31
N LYS A 312 -15.27 -1.41 19.80
CA LYS A 312 -15.65 -1.18 18.41
C LYS A 312 -14.42 -1.33 17.51
N LEU A 313 -14.31 -2.46 16.81
CA LEU A 313 -13.38 -2.68 15.72
C LEU A 313 -14.17 -2.75 14.42
N GLU A 314 -13.69 -2.07 13.41
CA GLU A 314 -14.35 -2.03 12.11
C GLU A 314 -13.70 -3.03 11.15
N ILE A 315 -14.51 -3.58 10.25
CA ILE A 315 -14.01 -4.36 9.12
C ILE A 315 -13.31 -3.35 8.21
N ASP A 316 -12.05 -3.59 7.92
CA ASP A 316 -11.32 -2.79 6.96
C ASP A 316 -11.72 -3.22 5.55
N GLU A 317 -12.49 -2.40 4.85
CA GLU A 317 -12.89 -2.67 3.47
C GLU A 317 -11.67 -2.78 2.53
N HIS A 318 -10.58 -2.10 2.86
CA HIS A 318 -9.32 -2.22 2.15
C HIS A 318 -8.73 -3.63 2.28
N ALA A 319 -8.95 -4.31 3.41
CA ALA A 319 -8.53 -5.69 3.60
C ALA A 319 -9.27 -6.69 2.69
N SER A 320 -10.41 -6.32 2.10
CA SER A 320 -11.12 -7.19 1.15
C SER A 320 -10.24 -7.54 -0.06
N TYR A 321 -9.41 -6.61 -0.50
CA TYR A 321 -8.54 -6.80 -1.65
C TYR A 321 -7.48 -7.88 -1.45
N ILE A 322 -6.90 -7.98 -0.24
CA ILE A 322 -5.94 -9.04 0.08
C ILE A 322 -6.61 -10.42 0.10
N VAL A 323 -7.87 -10.48 0.56
CA VAL A 323 -8.67 -11.72 0.55
C VAL A 323 -9.06 -12.10 -0.89
N ASP A 324 -9.45 -11.12 -1.73
CA ASP A 324 -9.72 -11.35 -3.15
C ASP A 324 -8.49 -11.94 -3.85
N LEU A 325 -7.32 -11.38 -3.60
CA LEU A 325 -6.05 -11.84 -4.17
C LEU A 325 -5.68 -13.25 -3.68
N ALA A 326 -5.78 -13.49 -2.37
CA ALA A 326 -5.52 -14.80 -1.79
C ALA A 326 -6.46 -15.87 -2.36
N ALA A 327 -7.75 -15.58 -2.47
CA ALA A 327 -8.74 -16.48 -3.04
C ALA A 327 -8.48 -16.75 -4.54
N ALA A 328 -8.10 -15.70 -5.30
CA ALA A 328 -7.79 -15.84 -6.73
C ALA A 328 -6.61 -16.81 -6.95
N ILE A 329 -5.55 -16.69 -6.15
CA ILE A 329 -4.42 -17.62 -6.21
C ILE A 329 -4.82 -19.02 -5.74
N ALA A 330 -5.50 -19.11 -4.58
CA ALA A 330 -5.86 -20.38 -3.95
C ALA A 330 -6.77 -21.25 -4.82
N PHE A 331 -7.74 -20.63 -5.51
CA PHE A 331 -8.79 -21.33 -6.28
C PHE A 331 -8.68 -21.13 -7.79
N ASN A 332 -7.62 -20.49 -8.27
CA ASN A 332 -7.36 -20.26 -9.70
C ASN A 332 -8.53 -19.58 -10.43
N THR A 333 -9.08 -18.52 -9.82
CA THR A 333 -10.34 -17.92 -10.33
C THR A 333 -10.15 -17.06 -11.59
N GLN A 334 -8.93 -16.75 -11.98
CA GLN A 334 -8.59 -15.85 -13.09
C GLN A 334 -9.23 -14.47 -12.92
N GLU A 335 -9.23 -13.98 -11.68
CA GLU A 335 -9.80 -12.68 -11.37
C GLU A 335 -8.93 -11.55 -11.90
N ARG A 336 -9.58 -10.50 -12.45
CA ARG A 336 -8.87 -9.31 -12.93
C ARG A 336 -8.62 -8.34 -11.78
N MET A 337 -7.34 -8.07 -11.52
CA MET A 337 -6.91 -7.22 -10.41
C MET A 337 -5.81 -6.25 -10.84
N LEU A 338 -5.73 -5.06 -10.20
CA LEU A 338 -4.60 -4.14 -10.35
C LEU A 338 -3.47 -4.58 -9.43
N LEU A 339 -2.32 -4.87 -9.99
CA LEU A 339 -1.16 -5.36 -9.22
C LEU A 339 0.12 -4.65 -9.66
N ILE A 340 1.08 -4.60 -8.74
CA ILE A 340 2.43 -4.10 -9.00
C ILE A 340 3.28 -5.27 -9.50
N VAL A 341 3.63 -5.24 -10.78
CA VAL A 341 4.32 -6.32 -11.49
C VAL A 341 5.43 -5.76 -12.38
N PRO A 342 6.45 -6.55 -12.78
CA PRO A 342 7.38 -6.15 -13.82
C PRO A 342 6.64 -5.84 -15.13
N ASN A 343 7.06 -4.79 -15.84
CA ASN A 343 6.43 -4.40 -17.11
C ASN A 343 6.49 -5.51 -18.15
N ASN A 344 7.65 -6.11 -18.36
CA ASN A 344 7.85 -7.22 -19.29
C ASN A 344 7.14 -7.03 -20.65
N GLY A 345 7.12 -5.79 -21.17
CA GLY A 345 6.49 -5.44 -22.43
C GLY A 345 4.98 -5.16 -22.38
N ALA A 346 4.33 -5.19 -21.24
CA ALA A 346 2.90 -4.86 -21.13
C ALA A 346 2.61 -3.41 -21.55
N ILE A 347 3.48 -2.47 -21.15
CA ILE A 347 3.55 -1.11 -21.70
C ILE A 347 4.68 -1.09 -22.74
N HIS A 348 4.34 -1.03 -24.03
CA HIS A 348 5.27 -1.29 -25.12
C HIS A 348 6.41 -0.27 -25.23
N ASN A 349 6.14 1.01 -24.96
CA ASN A 349 7.11 2.08 -25.05
C ASN A 349 7.73 2.48 -23.72
N PHE A 350 7.80 1.54 -22.76
CA PHE A 350 8.31 1.76 -21.41
C PHE A 350 9.38 0.73 -21.03
N ASP A 351 10.15 1.00 -19.97
CA ASP A 351 11.21 0.13 -19.46
C ASP A 351 10.65 -1.24 -19.02
N ASP A 352 11.15 -2.32 -19.62
CA ASP A 352 10.69 -3.69 -19.36
C ASP A 352 10.93 -4.14 -17.92
N GLU A 353 11.98 -3.62 -17.27
CA GLU A 353 12.33 -3.95 -15.89
C GLU A 353 11.64 -3.05 -14.84
N ALA A 354 10.89 -2.04 -15.26
CA ALA A 354 10.16 -1.19 -14.32
C ALA A 354 9.05 -1.98 -13.60
N MET A 355 8.89 -1.76 -12.31
CA MET A 355 7.71 -2.22 -11.60
C MET A 355 6.55 -1.27 -11.92
N VAL A 356 5.51 -1.81 -12.56
CA VAL A 356 4.34 -1.05 -13.00
C VAL A 356 3.08 -1.55 -12.31
N GLU A 357 2.11 -0.68 -12.07
CA GLU A 357 0.79 -1.03 -11.55
C GLU A 357 -0.20 -1.08 -12.71
N ILE A 358 -0.62 -2.27 -13.09
CA ILE A 358 -1.46 -2.55 -14.24
C ILE A 358 -2.45 -3.68 -13.96
N PRO A 359 -3.53 -3.80 -14.76
CA PRO A 359 -4.44 -4.93 -14.65
C PRO A 359 -3.74 -6.27 -14.99
N CYS A 360 -3.97 -7.27 -14.15
CA CYS A 360 -3.51 -8.64 -14.32
C CYS A 360 -4.67 -9.61 -14.19
N LEU A 361 -4.58 -10.78 -14.84
CA LEU A 361 -5.40 -11.95 -14.50
C LEU A 361 -4.65 -12.73 -13.43
N VAL A 362 -5.33 -13.09 -12.35
CA VAL A 362 -4.70 -13.76 -11.21
C VAL A 362 -5.22 -15.18 -11.08
N GLY A 363 -4.29 -16.11 -11.13
CA GLY A 363 -4.56 -17.53 -10.93
C GLY A 363 -3.54 -18.17 -10.01
N HIS A 364 -3.52 -19.50 -9.98
CA HIS A 364 -2.67 -20.30 -9.10
C HIS A 364 -1.15 -20.02 -9.29
N ASN A 365 -0.75 -19.68 -10.51
CA ASN A 365 0.65 -19.35 -10.83
C ASN A 365 1.03 -17.88 -10.57
N GLY A 366 0.12 -17.11 -10.00
CA GLY A 366 0.30 -15.67 -9.77
C GLY A 366 -0.34 -14.81 -10.87
N PRO A 367 0.13 -13.56 -11.03
CA PRO A 367 -0.44 -12.60 -11.95
C PRO A 367 0.06 -12.79 -13.39
N GLU A 368 -0.85 -12.67 -14.34
CA GLU A 368 -0.58 -12.55 -15.77
C GLU A 368 -0.93 -11.12 -16.21
N PRO A 369 0.08 -10.27 -16.51
CA PRO A 369 -0.16 -8.88 -16.90
C PRO A 369 -0.96 -8.77 -18.18
N LEU A 370 -1.94 -7.87 -18.21
CA LEU A 370 -2.67 -7.53 -19.41
C LEU A 370 -1.91 -6.47 -20.22
N VAL A 371 -1.94 -6.62 -21.54
CA VAL A 371 -1.32 -5.65 -22.46
C VAL A 371 -1.99 -4.28 -22.31
N VAL A 372 -1.17 -3.26 -22.10
CA VAL A 372 -1.57 -1.85 -22.04
C VAL A 372 -1.40 -1.17 -23.40
N GLY A 373 -0.31 -1.48 -24.11
CA GLY A 373 0.10 -0.81 -25.34
C GLY A 373 1.01 0.40 -25.08
N ASP A 374 1.03 1.37 -26.00
CA ASP A 374 1.81 2.59 -25.87
C ASP A 374 1.12 3.60 -24.94
N ILE A 375 1.91 4.26 -24.11
CA ILE A 375 1.44 5.36 -23.25
C ILE A 375 1.87 6.72 -23.79
N PRO A 376 1.09 7.80 -23.55
CA PRO A 376 1.40 9.14 -24.03
C PRO A 376 2.71 9.68 -23.45
N GLN A 377 3.37 10.56 -24.20
CA GLN A 377 4.69 11.10 -23.86
C GLN A 377 4.75 11.84 -22.51
N PHE A 378 3.67 12.53 -22.13
CA PHE A 378 3.62 13.26 -20.86
C PHE A 378 3.70 12.28 -19.66
N GLN A 379 2.82 11.26 -19.64
CA GLN A 379 2.79 10.26 -18.61
C GLN A 379 4.08 9.42 -18.61
N LYS A 380 4.57 9.04 -19.80
CA LYS A 380 5.83 8.31 -19.94
C LYS A 380 6.99 9.07 -19.30
N GLY A 381 7.12 10.38 -19.57
CA GLY A 381 8.18 11.22 -19.02
C GLY A 381 8.13 11.27 -17.48
N LEU A 382 6.93 11.44 -16.92
CA LEU A 382 6.71 11.46 -15.47
C LEU A 382 7.04 10.11 -14.84
N MET A 383 6.55 9.02 -15.41
CA MET A 383 6.79 7.66 -14.91
C MET A 383 8.26 7.28 -14.99
N SER A 384 8.95 7.61 -16.10
CA SER A 384 10.38 7.32 -16.27
C SER A 384 11.23 8.00 -15.19
N GLN A 385 10.92 9.25 -14.86
CA GLN A 385 11.59 9.97 -13.79
C GLN A 385 11.36 9.29 -12.43
N GLN A 386 10.13 8.89 -12.13
CA GLN A 386 9.78 8.25 -10.86
C GLN A 386 10.40 6.85 -10.74
N VAL A 387 10.41 6.05 -11.80
CA VAL A 387 11.11 4.74 -11.83
C VAL A 387 12.59 4.88 -11.53
N ALA A 388 13.24 5.93 -12.09
CA ALA A 388 14.65 6.18 -11.79
C ALA A 388 14.88 6.52 -10.31
N VAL A 389 13.96 7.25 -9.66
CA VAL A 389 14.01 7.51 -8.21
C VAL A 389 13.93 6.20 -7.42
N GLU A 390 12.99 5.33 -7.76
CA GLU A 390 12.79 4.04 -7.09
C GLU A 390 14.00 3.11 -7.25
N LYS A 391 14.53 2.99 -8.47
CA LYS A 391 15.75 2.22 -8.75
C LYS A 391 16.96 2.76 -7.98
N LEU A 392 17.18 4.08 -7.97
CA LEU A 392 18.28 4.73 -7.23
C LEU A 392 18.15 4.54 -5.72
N ALA A 393 16.94 4.51 -5.16
CA ALA A 393 16.74 4.22 -3.74
C ALA A 393 17.15 2.78 -3.40
N VAL A 394 16.83 1.81 -4.28
CA VAL A 394 17.28 0.42 -4.13
C VAL A 394 18.79 0.30 -4.32
N ASP A 395 19.38 0.99 -5.30
CA ASP A 395 20.84 1.04 -5.48
C ASP A 395 21.55 1.60 -4.23
N ALA A 396 20.98 2.66 -3.64
CA ALA A 396 21.51 3.25 -2.42
C ALA A 396 21.50 2.25 -1.24
N TRP A 397 20.43 1.48 -1.10
CA TRP A 397 20.31 0.47 -0.06
C TRP A 397 21.28 -0.70 -0.28
N GLU A 398 21.31 -1.26 -1.48
CA GLU A 398 22.12 -2.43 -1.85
C GLU A 398 23.61 -2.12 -1.78
N GLN A 399 24.04 -0.99 -2.36
CA GLN A 399 25.44 -0.60 -2.47
C GLN A 399 25.93 0.25 -1.28
N ARG A 400 25.02 0.56 -0.33
CA ARG A 400 25.30 1.46 0.80
C ARG A 400 25.80 2.83 0.36
N SER A 401 25.20 3.37 -0.69
CA SER A 401 25.69 4.57 -1.37
C SER A 401 24.93 5.84 -0.98
N TYR A 402 25.61 6.76 -0.32
CA TYR A 402 25.12 8.10 -0.07
C TYR A 402 24.82 8.83 -1.38
N GLN A 403 25.70 8.67 -2.39
CA GLN A 403 25.54 9.34 -3.68
C GLN A 403 24.25 8.93 -4.39
N HIS A 404 23.95 7.63 -4.45
CA HIS A 404 22.71 7.17 -5.07
C HIS A 404 21.47 7.68 -4.35
N LEU A 405 21.51 7.76 -3.01
CA LEU A 405 20.38 8.30 -2.25
C LEU A 405 20.20 9.80 -2.48
N TRP A 406 21.30 10.56 -2.55
CA TRP A 406 21.26 11.98 -2.92
C TRP A 406 20.71 12.17 -4.35
N GLN A 407 21.12 11.33 -5.31
CA GLN A 407 20.60 11.35 -6.68
C GLN A 407 19.09 11.04 -6.69
N ALA A 408 18.63 10.03 -5.94
CA ALA A 408 17.22 9.68 -5.84
C ALA A 408 16.38 10.87 -5.32
N ILE A 409 16.81 11.49 -4.22
CA ILE A 409 16.10 12.65 -3.65
C ILE A 409 16.15 13.85 -4.61
N THR A 410 17.30 14.10 -5.25
CA THR A 410 17.45 15.20 -6.23
C THR A 410 16.54 15.00 -7.45
N LEU A 411 16.38 13.77 -7.90
CA LEU A 411 15.55 13.45 -9.07
C LEU A 411 14.05 13.44 -8.73
N SER A 412 13.69 13.33 -7.47
CA SER A 412 12.27 13.40 -7.07
C SER A 412 11.64 14.70 -7.53
N LYS A 413 10.52 14.60 -8.23
CA LYS A 413 9.79 15.77 -8.76
C LYS A 413 9.31 16.75 -7.68
N THR A 414 9.25 16.32 -6.44
CA THR A 414 8.85 17.17 -5.29
C THR A 414 9.97 18.08 -4.80
N VAL A 415 11.23 17.86 -5.24
CA VAL A 415 12.43 18.55 -4.74
C VAL A 415 12.93 19.56 -5.77
N PRO A 416 13.12 20.83 -5.36
CA PRO A 416 13.45 21.90 -6.31
C PRO A 416 14.91 21.94 -6.77
N SER A 417 15.85 21.39 -5.97
CA SER A 417 17.28 21.45 -6.30
C SER A 417 18.12 20.41 -5.55
N ALA A 418 19.31 20.12 -6.08
CA ALA A 418 20.27 19.20 -5.45
C ALA A 418 20.79 19.71 -4.08
N SER A 419 20.85 21.02 -3.85
CA SER A 419 21.22 21.57 -2.54
C SER A 419 20.15 21.36 -1.48
N VAL A 420 18.87 21.51 -1.83
CA VAL A 420 17.75 21.19 -0.95
C VAL A 420 17.70 19.69 -0.70
N ALA A 421 17.88 18.87 -1.72
CA ALA A 421 17.97 17.42 -1.59
C ALA A 421 19.05 17.00 -0.60
N LYS A 422 20.24 17.63 -0.67
CA LYS A 422 21.34 17.34 0.25
C LYS A 422 21.00 17.70 1.70
N ALA A 423 20.43 18.87 1.93
CA ALA A 423 20.04 19.30 3.27
C ALA A 423 19.00 18.36 3.91
N ILE A 424 18.01 17.93 3.12
CA ILE A 424 17.03 16.92 3.56
C ILE A 424 17.71 15.58 3.85
N LEU A 425 18.60 15.11 2.97
CA LEU A 425 19.30 13.85 3.15
C LEU A 425 20.14 13.83 4.42
N ASP A 426 20.87 14.89 4.71
CA ASP A 426 21.72 14.98 5.89
C ASP A 426 20.89 14.86 7.20
N GLU A 427 19.69 15.46 7.26
CA GLU A 427 18.77 15.29 8.40
C GLU A 427 18.15 13.89 8.44
N LEU A 428 17.75 13.35 7.30
CA LEU A 428 17.19 11.99 7.23
C LEU A 428 18.21 10.92 7.63
N LEU A 429 19.49 11.08 7.28
CA LEU A 429 20.57 10.20 7.71
C LEU A 429 20.69 10.15 9.22
N GLU A 430 20.70 11.33 9.87
CA GLU A 430 20.77 11.42 11.32
C GLU A 430 19.58 10.71 11.99
N ALA A 431 18.37 10.99 11.49
CA ALA A 431 17.14 10.40 12.02
C ALA A 431 17.04 8.88 11.82
N ASN A 432 17.67 8.35 10.79
CA ASN A 432 17.56 6.94 10.39
C ASN A 432 18.79 6.08 10.75
N LYS A 433 19.72 6.56 11.52
CA LYS A 433 20.95 5.83 11.89
C LYS A 433 20.71 4.43 12.46
N ALA A 434 19.60 4.23 13.15
CA ALA A 434 19.25 2.94 13.75
C ALA A 434 18.58 1.96 12.75
N TYR A 435 18.20 2.42 11.56
CA TYR A 435 17.35 1.67 10.65
C TYR A 435 17.96 1.45 9.27
N TRP A 436 18.74 2.42 8.78
CA TRP A 436 19.37 2.32 7.47
C TRP A 436 20.70 1.60 7.55
N PRO A 437 21.14 0.93 6.48
CA PRO A 437 22.53 0.54 6.38
C PRO A 437 23.43 1.77 6.44
N GLU A 438 24.63 1.62 7.00
CA GLU A 438 25.62 2.70 6.98
C GLU A 438 25.99 3.06 5.55
N LEU A 439 25.68 4.30 5.13
CA LEU A 439 25.96 4.78 3.78
C LEU A 439 27.38 5.37 3.69
N ARG A 440 28.00 5.17 2.53
CA ARG A 440 29.36 5.65 2.24
C ARG A 440 29.38 6.59 1.03
#